data_264566d0d9a5d733925bddfdef22785d
#
_entry.id   264566d0d9a5d733925bddfdef22785d
#
_cell.length_a   1.000
_cell.length_b   1.000
_cell.length_c   1.000
_cell.angle_alpha   90.00
_cell.angle_beta   90.00
_cell.angle_gamma   90.00
#
_symmetry.space_group_name_H-M   'P 1'
#
loop_
_entity.id
_entity.type
_entity.pdbx_description
1 polymer ?
#
loop_
_entity_poly.entity_id
_entity_poly.type
_entity_poly.pdbx_seq_one_letter_code
_entity_poly.pdbx_strand_id
1 'polypeptide(L)'
;MKILLLTSIGFLSLFISANDHDNAVKNAKEKFANHPNHLLSFKDCKETKDGVGGLLELSDSIWKKIEMDPDDEESWMEVAVLADLAANYSTIYDVWCKDMINKRVKMRMMADKKKAMKKGKAKDN
;
A
#
# COMPACT_ATOMS: atom_id res chain seq x y z
N MET A 1 54.74 -22.80 5.78
CA MET A 1 54.20 -21.75 4.91
C MET A 1 52.69 -21.74 5.10
N LYS A 2 52.16 -20.78 5.85
CA LYS A 2 50.71 -20.60 6.09
C LYS A 2 50.24 -19.47 5.21
N ILE A 3 49.35 -19.80 4.27
CA ILE A 3 48.72 -18.83 3.40
C ILE A 3 47.50 -18.27 4.16
N LEU A 4 47.56 -17.01 4.54
CA LEU A 4 46.43 -16.25 5.06
C LEU A 4 45.54 -15.82 3.88
N LEU A 5 44.35 -16.42 3.77
CA LEU A 5 43.28 -15.96 2.89
C LEU A 5 42.53 -14.82 3.60
N LEU A 6 42.83 -13.60 3.21
CA LEU A 6 42.06 -12.41 3.56
C LEU A 6 40.75 -12.41 2.73
N THR A 7 39.66 -12.80 3.36
CA THR A 7 38.31 -12.60 2.82
C THR A 7 37.93 -11.14 3.02
N SER A 8 38.03 -10.37 1.93
CA SER A 8 37.51 -9.01 1.86
C SER A 8 35.97 -9.09 1.86
N ILE A 9 35.37 -8.82 3.00
CA ILE A 9 33.95 -8.57 3.12
C ILE A 9 33.69 -7.21 2.49
N GLY A 10 33.19 -7.23 1.25
CA GLY A 10 32.74 -6.03 0.56
C GLY A 10 31.51 -5.46 1.30
N PHE A 11 31.71 -4.42 2.05
CA PHE A 11 30.64 -3.55 2.55
C PHE A 11 29.97 -2.92 1.33
N LEU A 12 28.84 -3.48 0.91
CA LEU A 12 27.95 -2.85 -0.05
C LEU A 12 27.29 -1.67 0.65
N SER A 13 27.97 -0.52 0.62
CA SER A 13 27.43 0.75 1.08
C SER A 13 26.21 1.08 0.22
N LEU A 14 25.03 0.93 0.75
CA LEU A 14 23.81 1.52 0.21
C LEU A 14 23.94 3.04 0.34
N PHE A 15 24.62 3.67 -0.61
CA PHE A 15 24.52 5.10 -0.82
C PHE A 15 23.12 5.39 -1.39
N ILE A 16 22.13 5.51 -0.52
CA ILE A 16 20.92 6.24 -0.85
C ILE A 16 21.38 7.68 -1.03
N SER A 17 21.40 8.13 -2.26
CA SER A 17 21.90 9.46 -2.62
C SER A 17 21.05 10.49 -1.87
N ALA A 18 21.68 11.40 -1.12
CA ALA A 18 20.98 12.47 -0.39
C ALA A 18 20.09 13.28 -1.35
N ASN A 19 20.48 13.41 -2.62
CA ASN A 19 19.70 14.07 -3.64
C ASN A 19 18.34 13.40 -3.95
N ASP A 20 18.24 12.08 -3.83
CA ASP A 20 16.97 11.36 -4.06
C ASP A 20 15.98 11.62 -2.94
N HIS A 21 16.47 11.71 -1.70
CA HIS A 21 15.63 12.05 -0.55
C HIS A 21 15.08 13.48 -0.64
N ASP A 22 15.93 14.45 -0.98
CA ASP A 22 15.51 15.86 -1.10
C ASP A 22 14.50 16.05 -2.24
N ASN A 23 14.68 15.36 -3.37
CA ASN A 23 13.72 15.36 -4.46
C ASN A 23 12.39 14.72 -4.05
N ALA A 24 12.42 13.61 -3.32
CA ALA A 24 11.21 12.96 -2.82
C ALA A 24 10.43 13.88 -1.85
N VAL A 25 11.11 14.57 -0.93
CA VAL A 25 10.50 15.53 0.01
C VAL A 25 9.92 16.73 -0.75
N LYS A 26 10.63 17.26 -1.75
CA LYS A 26 10.15 18.38 -2.57
C LYS A 26 8.89 17.98 -3.35
N ASN A 27 8.91 16.84 -4.02
CA ASN A 27 7.76 16.31 -4.76
C ASN A 27 6.56 16.06 -3.85
N ALA A 28 6.78 15.56 -2.63
CA ALA A 28 5.74 15.40 -1.63
C ALA A 28 5.13 16.74 -1.24
N LYS A 29 5.95 17.76 -0.93
CA LYS A 29 5.48 19.11 -0.58
C LYS A 29 4.66 19.75 -1.70
N GLU A 30 5.08 19.64 -2.95
CA GLU A 30 4.35 20.15 -4.11
C GLU A 30 3.01 19.42 -4.28
N LYS A 31 2.99 18.10 -4.14
CA LYS A 31 1.77 17.29 -4.19
C LYS A 31 0.78 17.69 -3.10
N PHE A 32 1.25 17.92 -1.88
CA PHE A 32 0.41 18.31 -0.75
C PHE A 32 -0.08 19.75 -0.85
N ALA A 33 0.71 20.67 -1.38
CA ALA A 33 0.29 22.06 -1.59
C ALA A 33 -0.90 22.18 -2.55
N ASN A 34 -0.97 21.30 -3.55
CA ASN A 34 -2.04 21.28 -4.54
C ASN A 34 -3.32 20.58 -4.06
N HIS A 35 -3.30 19.91 -2.90
CA HIS A 35 -4.42 19.16 -2.33
C HIS A 35 -4.67 19.54 -0.86
N PRO A 36 -5.05 20.79 -0.55
CA PRO A 36 -5.15 21.28 0.83
C PRO A 36 -6.13 20.48 1.70
N ASN A 37 -7.12 19.84 1.10
CA ASN A 37 -8.16 19.09 1.81
C ASN A 37 -7.99 17.55 1.68
N HIS A 38 -7.16 17.08 0.75
CA HIS A 38 -6.92 15.66 0.48
C HIS A 38 -5.47 15.47 0.13
N LEU A 39 -4.69 14.92 1.05
CA LEU A 39 -3.26 14.63 0.84
C LEU A 39 -3.01 13.57 -0.23
N LEU A 40 -3.99 12.69 -0.46
CA LEU A 40 -3.89 11.62 -1.44
C LEU A 40 -4.94 11.76 -2.54
N SER A 41 -4.53 11.48 -3.79
CA SER A 41 -5.46 11.41 -4.91
C SER A 41 -6.30 10.12 -4.83
N PHE A 42 -7.37 10.02 -5.63
CA PHE A 42 -8.15 8.79 -5.74
C PHE A 42 -7.30 7.60 -6.21
N LYS A 43 -6.34 7.83 -7.09
CA LYS A 43 -5.40 6.82 -7.56
C LYS A 43 -4.53 6.33 -6.42
N ASP A 44 -3.93 7.25 -5.66
CA ASP A 44 -3.08 6.90 -4.52
C ASP A 44 -3.86 6.11 -3.46
N CYS A 45 -5.12 6.49 -3.22
CA CYS A 45 -5.99 5.79 -2.27
C CYS A 45 -6.35 4.37 -2.74
N LYS A 46 -6.55 4.19 -4.05
CA LYS A 46 -6.77 2.86 -4.61
C LYS A 46 -5.52 2.00 -4.48
N GLU A 47 -4.36 2.56 -4.82
CA GLU A 47 -3.07 1.88 -4.71
C GLU A 47 -2.74 1.52 -3.25
N THR A 48 -3.04 2.40 -2.29
CA THR A 48 -2.90 2.11 -0.86
C THR A 48 -3.76 0.93 -0.44
N LYS A 49 -5.02 0.88 -0.87
CA LYS A 49 -5.93 -0.23 -0.58
C LYS A 49 -5.45 -1.54 -1.20
N ASP A 50 -5.04 -1.48 -2.46
CA ASP A 50 -4.52 -2.65 -3.20
C ASP A 50 -3.22 -3.16 -2.54
N GLY A 51 -2.36 -2.23 -2.07
CA GLY A 51 -1.14 -2.55 -1.32
C GLY A 51 -1.42 -3.27 0.01
N VAL A 52 -2.42 -2.84 0.79
CA VAL A 52 -2.84 -3.55 2.00
C VAL A 52 -3.27 -4.98 1.66
N GLY A 53 -4.05 -5.16 0.59
CA GLY A 53 -4.45 -6.48 0.10
C GLY A 53 -3.25 -7.38 -0.22
N GLY A 54 -2.25 -6.84 -0.94
CA GLY A 54 -1.02 -7.55 -1.27
C GLY A 54 -0.19 -7.95 -0.04
N LEU A 55 -0.09 -7.06 0.96
CA LEU A 55 0.59 -7.38 2.23
C LEU A 55 -0.10 -8.52 2.99
N LEU A 56 -1.43 -8.54 3.01
CA LEU A 56 -2.20 -9.61 3.65
C LEU A 56 -2.03 -10.94 2.92
N GLU A 57 -2.03 -10.94 1.58
CA GLU A 57 -1.79 -12.14 0.77
C GLU A 57 -0.37 -12.69 1.00
N LEU A 58 0.63 -11.82 1.06
CA LEU A 58 2.00 -12.20 1.39
C LEU A 58 2.10 -12.76 2.80
N SER A 59 1.45 -12.14 3.78
CA SER A 59 1.38 -12.63 5.16
C SER A 59 0.78 -14.04 5.24
N ASP A 60 -0.29 -14.31 4.50
CA ASP A 60 -0.91 -15.65 4.44
C ASP A 60 0.08 -16.72 3.93
N SER A 61 0.92 -16.37 2.96
CA SER A 61 1.95 -17.27 2.44
C SER A 61 3.02 -17.61 3.49
N ILE A 62 3.37 -16.65 4.35
CA ILE A 62 4.37 -16.84 5.42
C ILE A 62 3.75 -17.61 6.58
N TRP A 63 2.49 -17.35 6.92
CA TRP A 63 1.77 -18.16 7.92
C TRP A 63 1.77 -19.64 7.59
N LYS A 64 1.63 -20.00 6.31
CA LYS A 64 1.73 -21.42 5.88
C LYS A 64 3.12 -22.02 6.11
N LYS A 65 4.20 -21.21 6.03
CA LYS A 65 5.55 -21.70 6.40
C LYS A 65 5.66 -21.92 7.90
N ILE A 66 5.15 -20.97 8.70
CA ILE A 66 5.14 -21.07 10.17
C ILE A 66 4.33 -22.28 10.64
N GLU A 67 3.21 -22.59 9.98
CA GLU A 67 2.42 -23.80 10.28
C GLU A 67 3.20 -25.10 10.03
N MET A 68 4.12 -25.11 9.04
CA MET A 68 4.97 -26.25 8.76
C MET A 68 6.21 -26.31 9.64
N ASP A 69 6.75 -25.18 10.03
CA ASP A 69 7.92 -25.04 10.91
C ASP A 69 7.68 -23.90 11.92
N PRO A 70 7.06 -24.18 13.08
CA PRO A 70 6.78 -23.19 14.10
C PRO A 70 8.01 -22.55 14.75
N ASP A 71 9.19 -23.14 14.60
CA ASP A 71 10.45 -22.69 15.18
C ASP A 71 11.24 -21.78 14.20
N ASP A 72 10.69 -21.50 13.00
CA ASP A 72 11.28 -20.58 12.00
C ASP A 72 11.16 -19.13 12.45
N GLU A 73 12.15 -18.65 13.20
CA GLU A 73 12.24 -17.27 13.71
C GLU A 73 12.24 -16.24 12.58
N GLU A 74 12.80 -16.55 11.41
CA GLU A 74 12.84 -15.63 10.26
C GLU A 74 11.44 -15.37 9.73
N SER A 75 10.63 -16.42 9.54
CA SER A 75 9.24 -16.30 9.12
C SER A 75 8.39 -15.56 10.16
N TRP A 76 8.62 -15.75 11.46
CA TRP A 76 7.94 -14.96 12.50
C TRP A 76 8.27 -13.48 12.43
N MET A 77 9.54 -13.12 12.22
CA MET A 77 9.93 -11.71 12.05
C MET A 77 9.33 -11.10 10.78
N GLU A 78 9.36 -11.84 9.68
CA GLU A 78 8.82 -11.38 8.41
C GLU A 78 7.31 -11.10 8.50
N VAL A 79 6.52 -12.00 9.07
CA VAL A 79 5.07 -11.81 9.23
C VAL A 79 4.75 -10.65 10.17
N ALA A 80 5.55 -10.43 11.21
CA ALA A 80 5.36 -9.29 12.12
C ALA A 80 5.58 -7.94 11.41
N VAL A 81 6.62 -7.83 10.57
CA VAL A 81 6.89 -6.62 9.76
C VAL A 81 5.75 -6.37 8.77
N LEU A 82 5.26 -7.42 8.09
CA LEU A 82 4.15 -7.28 7.14
C LEU A 82 2.85 -6.87 7.82
N ALA A 83 2.58 -7.41 9.02
CA ALA A 83 1.41 -7.03 9.81
C ALA A 83 1.48 -5.55 10.24
N ASP A 84 2.63 -5.07 10.68
CA ASP A 84 2.84 -3.68 11.04
C ASP A 84 2.66 -2.74 9.84
N LEU A 85 3.25 -3.08 8.70
CA LEU A 85 3.07 -2.33 7.45
C LEU A 85 1.60 -2.29 7.03
N ALA A 86 0.89 -3.43 7.07
CA ALA A 86 -0.53 -3.50 6.71
C ALA A 86 -1.38 -2.64 7.65
N ALA A 87 -1.10 -2.63 8.96
CA ALA A 87 -1.77 -1.80 9.95
C ALA A 87 -1.54 -0.30 9.68
N ASN A 88 -0.30 0.10 9.41
CA ASN A 88 0.07 1.47 9.10
C ASN A 88 -0.61 1.98 7.81
N TYR A 89 -0.57 1.21 6.73
CA TYR A 89 -1.26 1.56 5.49
C TYR A 89 -2.78 1.59 5.64
N SER A 90 -3.36 0.69 6.43
CA SER A 90 -4.79 0.69 6.76
C SER A 90 -5.19 1.95 7.50
N THR A 91 -4.36 2.43 8.42
CA THR A 91 -4.58 3.69 9.14
C THR A 91 -4.53 4.89 8.19
N ILE A 92 -3.55 4.95 7.28
CA ILE A 92 -3.46 5.99 6.25
C ILE A 92 -4.73 5.97 5.39
N TYR A 93 -5.16 4.79 4.95
CA TYR A 93 -6.38 4.64 4.16
C TYR A 93 -7.63 5.10 4.92
N ASP A 94 -7.77 4.73 6.18
CA ASP A 94 -8.93 5.11 6.99
C ASP A 94 -9.03 6.63 7.19
N VAL A 95 -7.91 7.28 7.48
CA VAL A 95 -7.85 8.73 7.73
C VAL A 95 -8.02 9.55 6.46
N TRP A 96 -7.36 9.18 5.35
CA TRP A 96 -7.22 10.04 4.18
C TRP A 96 -8.06 9.62 2.96
N CYS A 97 -8.45 8.36 2.88
CA CYS A 97 -9.03 7.79 1.68
C CYS A 97 -10.49 7.37 1.82
N LYS A 98 -10.88 6.86 2.96
CA LYS A 98 -12.16 6.20 3.20
C LYS A 98 -13.36 7.05 2.78
N ASP A 99 -13.39 8.31 3.21
CA ASP A 99 -14.51 9.20 2.89
C ASP A 99 -14.59 9.52 1.41
N MET A 100 -13.46 9.76 0.76
CA MET A 100 -13.41 10.02 -0.68
C MET A 100 -13.89 8.81 -1.48
N ILE A 101 -13.42 7.62 -1.13
CA ILE A 101 -13.82 6.36 -1.77
C ILE A 101 -15.32 6.13 -1.57
N ASN A 102 -15.81 6.25 -0.34
CA ASN A 102 -17.22 6.04 -0.02
C ASN A 102 -18.13 7.03 -0.78
N LYS A 103 -17.76 8.30 -0.87
CA LYS A 103 -18.49 9.29 -1.66
C LYS A 103 -18.57 8.89 -3.14
N ARG A 104 -17.47 8.44 -3.74
CA ARG A 104 -17.45 8.01 -5.14
C ARG A 104 -18.29 6.75 -5.38
N VAL A 105 -18.19 5.76 -4.50
CA VAL A 105 -19.02 4.56 -4.57
C VAL A 105 -20.50 4.93 -4.50
N LYS A 106 -20.89 5.78 -3.55
CA LYS A 106 -22.27 6.26 -3.42
C LYS A 106 -22.76 6.98 -4.67
N MET A 107 -21.94 7.88 -5.23
CA MET A 107 -22.30 8.59 -6.46
C MET A 107 -22.49 7.63 -7.64
N ARG A 108 -21.64 6.61 -7.79
CA ARG A 108 -21.77 5.58 -8.84
C ARG A 108 -23.05 4.79 -8.68
N MET A 109 -23.35 4.30 -7.49
CA MET A 109 -24.59 3.59 -7.18
C MET A 109 -25.83 4.42 -7.52
N MET A 110 -25.83 5.72 -7.19
CA MET A 110 -26.94 6.61 -7.54
C MET A 110 -27.08 6.80 -9.06
N ALA A 111 -25.96 6.94 -9.78
CA ALA A 111 -25.98 7.06 -11.25
C ALA A 111 -26.52 5.80 -11.92
N ASP A 112 -26.11 4.62 -11.44
CA ASP A 112 -26.58 3.34 -11.98
C ASP A 112 -28.08 3.14 -11.69
N LYS A 113 -28.56 3.48 -10.50
CA LYS A 113 -29.98 3.46 -10.14
C LYS A 113 -30.81 4.39 -11.06
N LYS A 114 -30.29 5.60 -11.33
CA LYS A 114 -30.95 6.56 -12.24
C LYS A 114 -31.03 6.03 -13.69
N LYS A 115 -29.97 5.35 -14.16
CA LYS A 115 -29.96 4.72 -15.48
C LYS A 115 -30.97 3.57 -15.57
N ALA A 116 -31.06 2.73 -14.53
CA ALA A 116 -32.01 1.62 -14.47
C ALA A 116 -33.47 2.13 -14.51
N MET A 117 -33.79 3.18 -13.73
CA MET A 117 -35.13 3.78 -13.75
C MET A 117 -35.50 4.40 -15.09
N LYS A 118 -34.56 5.01 -15.83
CA LYS A 118 -34.80 5.53 -17.18
C LYS A 118 -35.07 4.43 -18.19
N LYS A 119 -34.37 3.28 -18.09
CA LYS A 119 -34.58 2.13 -18.97
C LYS A 119 -35.93 1.44 -18.71
N GLY A 120 -36.40 1.40 -17.47
CA GLY A 120 -37.73 0.88 -17.12
C GLY A 120 -38.85 1.71 -17.79
N LYS A 121 -38.81 3.04 -17.63
CA LYS A 121 -39.79 3.94 -18.22
C LYS A 121 -39.83 3.94 -19.75
N ALA A 122 -38.74 3.58 -20.43
CA ALA A 122 -38.68 3.50 -21.89
C ALA A 122 -39.23 2.18 -22.46
N LYS A 123 -39.53 1.19 -21.64
CA LYS A 123 -40.14 -0.08 -22.05
C LYS A 123 -41.65 -0.10 -21.91
N ASP A 124 -42.23 0.83 -21.15
CA ASP A 124 -43.66 0.89 -20.85
C ASP A 124 -44.40 1.88 -21.77
N ASN A 125 -43.72 2.46 -22.78
CA ASN A 125 -44.26 3.27 -23.86
C ASN A 125 -44.07 2.56 -25.19
#